data_2837841808cc821d9e7e2e51fcb19c25
#
_entry.id   2837841808cc821d9e7e2e51fcb19c25
#
_cell.length_a   1.000
_cell.length_b   1.000
_cell.length_c   1.000
_cell.angle_alpha   90.00
_cell.angle_beta   90.00
_cell.angle_gamma   90.00
#
_symmetry.space_group_name_H-M   'P 1'
#
loop_
_entity.id
_entity.type
_entity.pdbx_description
1 polymer ?
#
loop_
_entity_poly.entity_id
_entity_poly.type
_entity_poly.pdbx_seq_one_letter_code
_entity_poly.pdbx_strand_id
1 'polypeptide(L)'
;MKLADRVNKIQPSPTLAIDAKAKALKAQGVDVVGFGAGEPDFDTPANIKEAGKKAIDSGFTKYMPVGGADDLKDAIIAKMKRDHGLDYTRDEISVACGAKHSLYNISQALIQEGDEVIIPAPYWVSYPDQVVLAGGTPVFIETDEATAFKITPAQLEKTITPRTKALILNSPCNPTGTSYTTDELKAIGQVCLQHDFLIISDDIYERLIYDDLRFANIVQVVPELKARTVVVNGVSKTYAMTGWRIGYACGPKELMGAMTKMQSQSTSNATSIAQKASVEALNGSQDAVASMIVEFEKRRTYIVERLNAMPGVTCFKSTGAFYVFPNFSGVYGKSFNSKVISNSTEFAEFRGTLPGREMR
;
A
#
# COMPACT_ATOMS: atom_id res chain seq x y z
N MET A 1 -12.91 12.89 -30.40
CA MET A 1 -11.92 13.57 -29.54
C MET A 1 -10.67 12.71 -29.44
N LYS A 2 -9.46 13.24 -29.66
CA LYS A 2 -8.20 12.50 -29.44
C LYS A 2 -7.75 12.74 -27.99
N LEU A 3 -7.61 11.65 -27.22
CA LEU A 3 -7.09 11.69 -25.85
C LEU A 3 -5.57 11.83 -25.84
N ALA A 4 -4.99 12.26 -24.73
CA ALA A 4 -3.55 12.28 -24.55
C ALA A 4 -2.98 10.85 -24.54
N ASP A 5 -1.83 10.64 -25.18
CA ASP A 5 -1.24 9.30 -25.39
C ASP A 5 -0.95 8.58 -24.06
N ARG A 6 -0.63 9.32 -23.00
CA ARG A 6 -0.41 8.75 -21.65
C ARG A 6 -1.63 8.00 -21.07
N VAL A 7 -2.86 8.38 -21.45
CA VAL A 7 -4.09 7.70 -21.00
C VAL A 7 -4.17 6.28 -21.56
N ASN A 8 -3.65 6.09 -22.78
CA ASN A 8 -3.65 4.79 -23.46
C ASN A 8 -2.51 3.86 -22.97
N LYS A 9 -1.57 4.39 -22.19
CA LYS A 9 -0.43 3.62 -21.66
C LYS A 9 -0.77 2.89 -20.36
N ILE A 10 -1.90 3.21 -19.71
CA ILE A 10 -2.34 2.61 -18.45
C ILE A 10 -3.67 1.87 -18.65
N GLN A 11 -3.94 0.92 -17.75
CA GLN A 11 -5.18 0.16 -17.75
C GLN A 11 -6.10 0.60 -16.59
N PRO A 12 -7.43 0.46 -16.75
CA PRO A 12 -8.35 0.61 -15.62
C PRO A 12 -7.96 -0.33 -14.48
N SER A 13 -8.09 0.15 -13.25
CA SER A 13 -7.75 -0.66 -12.07
C SER A 13 -8.59 -1.95 -12.02
N PRO A 14 -7.99 -3.15 -12.11
CA PRO A 14 -8.73 -4.41 -12.04
C PRO A 14 -9.44 -4.59 -10.70
N THR A 15 -8.87 -4.08 -9.62
CA THR A 15 -9.47 -4.13 -8.28
C THR A 15 -10.80 -3.37 -8.22
N LEU A 16 -10.86 -2.17 -8.82
CA LEU A 16 -12.10 -1.39 -8.88
C LEU A 16 -13.15 -2.05 -9.77
N ALA A 17 -12.76 -2.70 -10.85
CA ALA A 17 -13.67 -3.42 -11.74
C ALA A 17 -14.32 -4.62 -11.02
N ILE A 18 -13.53 -5.39 -10.25
CA ILE A 18 -14.03 -6.51 -9.44
C ILE A 18 -14.98 -6.03 -8.35
N ASP A 19 -14.65 -4.96 -7.64
CA ASP A 19 -15.53 -4.38 -6.61
C ASP A 19 -16.84 -3.87 -7.19
N ALA A 20 -16.81 -3.18 -8.33
CA ALA A 20 -18.00 -2.73 -9.04
C ALA A 20 -18.90 -3.91 -9.47
N LYS A 21 -18.30 -5.02 -9.97
CA LYS A 21 -19.02 -6.24 -10.32
C LYS A 21 -19.69 -6.87 -9.10
N ALA A 22 -18.97 -6.98 -7.98
CA ALA A 22 -19.52 -7.53 -6.73
C ALA A 22 -20.69 -6.69 -6.21
N LYS A 23 -20.58 -5.35 -6.23
CA LYS A 23 -21.66 -4.43 -5.87
C LYS A 23 -22.89 -4.56 -6.79
N ALA A 24 -22.65 -4.67 -8.09
CA ALA A 24 -23.75 -4.85 -9.06
C ALA A 24 -24.50 -6.17 -8.84
N LEU A 25 -23.81 -7.27 -8.55
CA LEU A 25 -24.44 -8.56 -8.24
C LEU A 25 -25.24 -8.50 -6.92
N LYS A 26 -24.69 -7.86 -5.87
CA LYS A 26 -25.44 -7.64 -4.61
C LYS A 26 -26.70 -6.81 -4.82
N ALA A 27 -26.66 -5.78 -5.67
CA ALA A 27 -27.83 -4.96 -6.01
C ALA A 27 -28.92 -5.76 -6.75
N GLN A 28 -28.56 -6.85 -7.42
CA GLN A 28 -29.48 -7.79 -8.07
C GLN A 28 -30.00 -8.88 -7.10
N GLY A 29 -29.66 -8.81 -5.81
CA GLY A 29 -30.09 -9.78 -4.80
C GLY A 29 -29.25 -11.07 -4.76
N VAL A 30 -28.13 -11.12 -5.46
CA VAL A 30 -27.22 -12.28 -5.42
C VAL A 30 -26.43 -12.24 -4.10
N ASP A 31 -26.40 -13.37 -3.40
CA ASP A 31 -25.57 -13.53 -2.19
C ASP A 31 -24.09 -13.63 -2.60
N VAL A 32 -23.39 -12.50 -2.52
CA VAL A 32 -21.97 -12.36 -2.90
C VAL A 32 -21.13 -12.07 -1.69
N VAL A 33 -20.14 -12.93 -1.45
CA VAL A 33 -19.05 -12.68 -0.50
C VAL A 33 -17.90 -12.00 -1.24
N GLY A 34 -17.60 -10.75 -0.89
CA GLY A 34 -16.56 -9.96 -1.56
C GLY A 34 -15.20 -10.13 -0.90
N PHE A 35 -14.21 -10.62 -1.65
CA PHE A 35 -12.80 -10.67 -1.25
C PHE A 35 -11.91 -9.69 -2.06
N GLY A 36 -12.52 -8.82 -2.87
CA GLY A 36 -11.79 -7.96 -3.81
C GLY A 36 -11.38 -6.60 -3.24
N ALA A 37 -12.11 -6.08 -2.24
CA ALA A 37 -11.82 -4.77 -1.67
C ALA A 37 -10.63 -4.85 -0.69
N GLY A 38 -9.55 -4.13 -0.99
CA GLY A 38 -8.39 -4.02 -0.10
C GLY A 38 -8.61 -2.99 1.00
N GLU A 39 -9.67 -3.14 1.82
CA GLU A 39 -9.97 -2.24 2.94
C GLU A 39 -10.41 -2.99 4.18
N PRO A 40 -10.12 -2.47 5.40
CA PRO A 40 -10.71 -2.98 6.63
C PRO A 40 -12.23 -2.89 6.58
N ASP A 41 -12.92 -3.94 7.01
CA ASP A 41 -14.38 -3.97 7.13
C ASP A 41 -14.88 -3.37 8.46
N PHE A 42 -13.95 -3.02 9.34
CA PHE A 42 -14.25 -2.29 10.57
C PHE A 42 -14.64 -0.85 10.28
N ASP A 43 -15.51 -0.31 11.11
CA ASP A 43 -15.79 1.12 11.10
C ASP A 43 -14.61 1.92 11.69
N THR A 44 -14.45 3.16 11.25
CA THR A 44 -13.49 4.10 11.85
C THR A 44 -13.76 4.22 13.36
N PRO A 45 -12.76 4.11 14.25
CA PRO A 45 -12.92 4.21 15.70
C PRO A 45 -13.68 5.45 16.15
N ALA A 46 -14.49 5.29 17.22
CA ALA A 46 -15.43 6.31 17.66
C ALA A 46 -14.75 7.65 18.01
N ASN A 47 -13.60 7.61 18.72
CA ASN A 47 -12.85 8.83 19.07
C ASN A 47 -12.42 9.61 17.82
N ILE A 48 -12.01 8.93 16.77
CA ILE A 48 -11.60 9.54 15.51
C ILE A 48 -12.79 10.19 14.80
N LYS A 49 -13.95 9.48 14.77
CA LYS A 49 -15.20 10.04 14.22
C LYS A 49 -15.64 11.30 14.99
N GLU A 50 -15.54 11.27 16.31
CA GLU A 50 -15.89 12.43 17.14
C GLU A 50 -14.95 13.63 16.90
N ALA A 51 -13.66 13.39 16.68
CA ALA A 51 -12.73 14.46 16.28
C ALA A 51 -13.11 15.09 14.94
N GLY A 52 -13.53 14.27 13.98
CA GLY A 52 -14.05 14.76 12.70
C GLY A 52 -15.33 15.59 12.84
N LYS A 53 -16.31 15.15 13.65
CA LYS A 53 -17.53 15.91 13.95
C LYS A 53 -17.20 17.25 14.60
N LYS A 54 -16.34 17.25 15.63
CA LYS A 54 -15.89 18.49 16.29
C LYS A 54 -15.22 19.46 15.30
N ALA A 55 -14.46 18.98 14.34
CA ALA A 55 -13.87 19.81 13.29
C ALA A 55 -14.94 20.46 12.41
N ILE A 56 -16.04 19.75 12.09
CA ILE A 56 -17.20 20.32 11.37
C ILE A 56 -17.87 21.39 12.23
N ASP A 57 -18.21 21.08 13.48
CA ASP A 57 -18.93 21.96 14.39
C ASP A 57 -18.16 23.25 14.71
N SER A 58 -16.81 23.14 14.76
CA SER A 58 -15.93 24.31 14.95
C SER A 58 -15.68 25.14 13.68
N GLY A 59 -16.28 24.76 12.55
CA GLY A 59 -16.11 25.46 11.29
C GLY A 59 -14.75 25.28 10.64
N PHE A 60 -14.05 24.17 10.93
CA PHE A 60 -12.73 23.86 10.34
C PHE A 60 -12.87 23.40 8.88
N THR A 61 -13.42 24.27 8.03
CA THR A 61 -13.87 23.96 6.66
C THR A 61 -13.23 24.88 5.60
N LYS A 62 -12.12 25.52 5.94
CA LYS A 62 -11.42 26.45 5.03
C LYS A 62 -10.18 25.80 4.42
N TYR A 63 -9.61 26.48 3.42
CA TYR A 63 -8.30 26.11 2.87
C TYR A 63 -7.22 26.08 3.94
N MET A 64 -6.29 25.16 3.74
CA MET A 64 -5.16 24.93 4.63
C MET A 64 -3.85 24.94 3.83
N PRO A 65 -2.68 24.92 4.48
CA PRO A 65 -1.43 24.70 3.79
C PRO A 65 -1.49 23.42 2.93
N VAL A 66 -1.07 23.52 1.68
CA VAL A 66 -1.17 22.43 0.69
C VAL A 66 -0.47 21.15 1.19
N GLY A 67 0.72 21.29 1.77
CA GLY A 67 1.49 20.17 2.31
C GLY A 67 1.01 19.63 3.67
N GLY A 68 -0.14 20.10 4.17
CA GLY A 68 -0.78 19.65 5.42
C GLY A 68 -0.73 20.66 6.55
N ALA A 69 -1.68 20.51 7.49
CA ALA A 69 -1.77 21.30 8.70
C ALA A 69 -0.59 21.05 9.64
N ASP A 70 -0.15 22.09 10.35
CA ASP A 70 0.97 21.98 11.27
C ASP A 70 0.74 20.98 12.40
N ASP A 71 -0.46 20.95 12.98
CA ASP A 71 -0.82 20.00 14.03
C ASP A 71 -0.83 18.54 13.55
N LEU A 72 -1.21 18.29 12.30
CA LEU A 72 -1.10 16.94 11.72
C LEU A 72 0.35 16.58 11.45
N LYS A 73 1.16 17.50 10.95
CA LYS A 73 2.60 17.27 10.78
C LYS A 73 3.27 16.98 12.13
N ASP A 74 2.93 17.70 13.18
CA ASP A 74 3.44 17.46 14.54
C ASP A 74 3.03 16.07 15.06
N ALA A 75 1.79 15.65 14.80
CA ALA A 75 1.32 14.30 15.14
C ALA A 75 2.09 13.21 14.37
N ILE A 76 2.40 13.45 13.09
CA ILE A 76 3.22 12.54 12.28
C ILE A 76 4.65 12.49 12.83
N ILE A 77 5.27 13.62 13.17
CA ILE A 77 6.61 13.69 13.78
C ILE A 77 6.63 12.86 15.07
N ALA A 78 5.66 13.10 15.96
CA ALA A 78 5.55 12.38 17.23
C ALA A 78 5.39 10.86 17.01
N LYS A 79 4.57 10.46 16.03
CA LYS A 79 4.40 9.06 15.63
C LYS A 79 5.68 8.44 15.11
N MET A 80 6.38 9.10 14.19
CA MET A 80 7.63 8.58 13.62
C MET A 80 8.72 8.42 14.69
N LYS A 81 8.78 9.35 15.65
CA LYS A 81 9.70 9.25 16.79
C LYS A 81 9.32 8.12 17.74
N ARG A 82 8.03 8.05 18.13
CA ARG A 82 7.52 7.04 19.08
C ARG A 82 7.64 5.62 18.54
N ASP A 83 7.23 5.40 17.28
CA ASP A 83 7.07 4.06 16.74
C ASP A 83 8.37 3.53 16.08
N HIS A 84 9.21 4.43 15.54
CA HIS A 84 10.38 4.06 14.74
C HIS A 84 11.70 4.68 15.22
N GLY A 85 11.66 5.60 16.20
CA GLY A 85 12.85 6.33 16.64
C GLY A 85 13.39 7.33 15.61
N LEU A 86 12.60 7.65 14.56
CA LEU A 86 13.03 8.52 13.47
C LEU A 86 12.64 9.97 13.75
N ASP A 87 13.61 10.87 13.56
CA ASP A 87 13.43 12.31 13.70
C ASP A 87 13.17 12.95 12.33
N TYR A 88 12.07 13.69 12.22
CA TYR A 88 11.69 14.50 11.06
C TYR A 88 11.30 15.92 11.51
N THR A 89 11.37 16.86 10.58
CA THR A 89 10.89 18.23 10.73
C THR A 89 9.64 18.44 9.88
N ARG A 90 8.87 19.51 10.12
CA ARG A 90 7.62 19.78 9.36
C ARG A 90 7.85 19.94 7.86
N ASP A 91 9.01 20.43 7.43
CA ASP A 91 9.37 20.61 6.03
C ASP A 91 9.89 19.30 5.37
N GLU A 92 10.14 18.26 6.14
CA GLU A 92 10.38 16.89 5.69
C GLU A 92 9.08 16.07 5.58
N ILE A 93 7.88 16.69 5.71
CA ILE A 93 6.59 16.01 5.67
C ILE A 93 5.67 16.66 4.65
N SER A 94 5.01 15.83 3.83
CA SER A 94 3.94 16.24 2.92
C SER A 94 2.70 15.37 3.14
N VAL A 95 1.54 16.01 3.35
CA VAL A 95 0.24 15.34 3.53
C VAL A 95 -0.55 15.41 2.23
N ALA A 96 -1.14 14.28 1.83
CA ALA A 96 -1.85 14.14 0.55
C ALA A 96 -3.21 13.42 0.71
N CYS A 97 -3.99 13.37 -0.37
CA CYS A 97 -5.30 12.70 -0.42
C CYS A 97 -5.18 11.16 -0.42
N GLY A 98 -4.60 10.61 0.63
CA GLY A 98 -4.24 9.19 0.81
C GLY A 98 -2.83 8.86 0.31
N ALA A 99 -2.27 7.75 0.80
CA ALA A 99 -0.93 7.28 0.42
C ALA A 99 -0.75 7.11 -1.09
N LYS A 100 -1.81 6.67 -1.81
CA LYS A 100 -1.80 6.60 -3.29
C LYS A 100 -1.46 7.95 -3.92
N HIS A 101 -1.99 9.05 -3.39
CA HIS A 101 -1.70 10.39 -3.90
C HIS A 101 -0.29 10.84 -3.51
N SER A 102 0.22 10.46 -2.32
CA SER A 102 1.63 10.68 -1.98
C SER A 102 2.57 9.99 -2.97
N LEU A 103 2.33 8.72 -3.29
CA LEU A 103 3.10 7.94 -4.28
C LEU A 103 3.02 8.56 -5.68
N TYR A 104 1.83 8.99 -6.10
CA TYR A 104 1.65 9.70 -7.38
C TYR A 104 2.47 11.00 -7.42
N ASN A 105 2.40 11.80 -6.35
CA ASN A 105 3.16 13.06 -6.26
C ASN A 105 4.68 12.82 -6.25
N ILE A 106 5.16 11.75 -5.57
CA ILE A 106 6.57 11.32 -5.62
C ILE A 106 6.95 10.99 -7.07
N SER A 107 6.16 10.15 -7.74
CA SER A 107 6.44 9.75 -9.12
C SER A 107 6.51 10.97 -10.05
N GLN A 108 5.54 11.88 -9.96
CA GLN A 108 5.50 13.09 -10.79
C GLN A 108 6.62 14.10 -10.48
N ALA A 109 7.13 14.12 -9.25
CA ALA A 109 8.19 15.03 -8.83
C ALA A 109 9.60 14.50 -9.11
N LEU A 110 9.76 13.17 -9.18
CA LEU A 110 11.05 12.49 -9.21
C LEU A 110 11.39 11.88 -10.56
N ILE A 111 10.40 11.32 -11.25
CA ILE A 111 10.58 10.43 -12.40
C ILE A 111 10.31 11.18 -13.71
N GLN A 112 11.12 10.91 -14.72
CA GLN A 112 11.00 11.43 -16.07
C GLN A 112 11.36 10.38 -17.12
N GLU A 113 11.28 10.75 -18.40
CA GLU A 113 11.68 9.88 -19.50
C GLU A 113 13.17 9.46 -19.39
N GLY A 114 13.41 8.16 -19.55
CA GLY A 114 14.72 7.55 -19.39
C GLY A 114 15.01 6.97 -18.00
N ASP A 115 14.26 7.38 -16.98
CA ASP A 115 14.41 6.84 -15.61
C ASP A 115 13.81 5.44 -15.48
N GLU A 116 14.46 4.59 -14.71
CA GLU A 116 14.01 3.24 -14.36
C GLU A 116 13.63 3.19 -12.87
N VAL A 117 12.51 2.52 -12.56
CA VAL A 117 12.06 2.29 -11.18
C VAL A 117 11.95 0.79 -10.93
N ILE A 118 12.72 0.30 -9.95
CA ILE A 118 12.71 -1.10 -9.55
C ILE A 118 11.48 -1.37 -8.69
N ILE A 119 10.71 -2.39 -9.05
CA ILE A 119 9.49 -2.81 -8.37
C ILE A 119 9.56 -4.34 -8.14
N PRO A 120 9.70 -4.80 -6.88
CA PRO A 120 9.55 -6.21 -6.54
C PRO A 120 8.16 -6.73 -6.91
N ALA A 121 8.10 -7.86 -7.59
CA ALA A 121 6.86 -8.54 -7.97
C ALA A 121 6.65 -9.79 -7.09
N PRO A 122 5.42 -10.09 -6.64
CA PRO A 122 4.15 -9.41 -6.90
C PRO A 122 4.04 -8.04 -6.20
N TYR A 123 3.33 -7.11 -6.85
CA TYR A 123 3.24 -5.71 -6.42
C TYR A 123 1.81 -5.18 -6.43
N TRP A 124 1.58 -4.08 -5.73
CA TRP A 124 0.33 -3.33 -5.87
C TRP A 124 0.21 -2.69 -7.24
N VAL A 125 -0.88 -2.98 -7.93
CA VAL A 125 -1.14 -2.65 -9.35
C VAL A 125 -0.92 -1.19 -9.73
N SER A 126 -0.94 -0.26 -8.79
CA SER A 126 -0.76 1.17 -9.09
C SER A 126 0.68 1.62 -9.23
N TYR A 127 1.67 0.85 -8.76
CA TYR A 127 3.08 1.28 -8.85
C TYR A 127 3.55 1.42 -10.29
N PRO A 128 3.44 0.41 -11.16
CA PRO A 128 3.91 0.55 -12.54
C PRO A 128 3.15 1.63 -13.31
N ASP A 129 1.83 1.75 -13.12
CA ASP A 129 1.04 2.77 -13.80
C ASP A 129 1.46 4.19 -13.41
N GLN A 130 1.80 4.43 -12.14
CA GLN A 130 2.29 5.73 -11.69
C GLN A 130 3.66 6.07 -12.28
N VAL A 131 4.57 5.08 -12.40
CA VAL A 131 5.86 5.24 -13.07
C VAL A 131 5.67 5.58 -14.54
N VAL A 132 4.83 4.84 -15.25
CA VAL A 132 4.52 5.06 -16.67
C VAL A 132 3.88 6.43 -16.91
N LEU A 133 2.96 6.87 -16.04
CA LEU A 133 2.34 8.19 -16.10
C LEU A 133 3.34 9.33 -15.90
N ALA A 134 4.42 9.08 -15.16
CA ALA A 134 5.50 10.04 -14.97
C ALA A 134 6.54 10.02 -16.11
N GLY A 135 6.41 9.08 -17.06
CA GLY A 135 7.32 8.92 -18.20
C GLY A 135 8.45 7.92 -17.97
N GLY A 136 8.56 7.33 -16.77
CA GLY A 136 9.58 6.35 -16.44
C GLY A 136 9.26 4.93 -16.93
N THR A 137 10.21 4.03 -16.72
CA THR A 137 10.12 2.61 -17.06
C THR A 137 10.11 1.77 -15.77
N PRO A 138 9.04 1.00 -15.48
CA PRO A 138 9.06 0.03 -14.39
C PRO A 138 9.96 -1.16 -14.75
N VAL A 139 10.83 -1.57 -13.82
CA VAL A 139 11.72 -2.73 -13.92
C VAL A 139 11.38 -3.69 -12.80
N PHE A 140 10.99 -4.93 -13.15
CA PHE A 140 10.49 -5.88 -12.17
C PHE A 140 11.58 -6.84 -11.70
N ILE A 141 11.55 -7.16 -10.38
CA ILE A 141 12.28 -8.29 -9.83
C ILE A 141 11.26 -9.34 -9.45
N GLU A 142 11.22 -10.44 -10.21
CA GLU A 142 10.32 -11.55 -9.93
C GLU A 142 10.72 -12.27 -8.64
N THR A 143 9.74 -12.59 -7.81
CA THR A 143 9.88 -13.38 -6.59
C THR A 143 8.80 -14.45 -6.53
N ASP A 144 8.99 -15.44 -5.67
CA ASP A 144 8.09 -16.57 -5.51
C ASP A 144 7.96 -17.04 -4.05
N GLU A 145 7.25 -18.12 -3.82
CA GLU A 145 7.07 -18.72 -2.49
C GLU A 145 8.41 -19.15 -1.86
N ALA A 146 9.41 -19.56 -2.66
CA ALA A 146 10.70 -20.04 -2.14
C ALA A 146 11.48 -18.90 -1.45
N THR A 147 11.29 -17.66 -1.91
CA THR A 147 11.85 -16.45 -1.28
C THR A 147 10.84 -15.74 -0.36
N ALA A 148 9.70 -16.38 -0.06
CA ALA A 148 8.58 -15.76 0.65
C ALA A 148 8.14 -14.44 0.00
N PHE A 149 8.19 -14.37 -1.33
CA PHE A 149 7.87 -13.18 -2.15
C PHE A 149 8.71 -11.94 -1.80
N LYS A 150 9.97 -12.14 -1.40
CA LYS A 150 10.92 -11.07 -1.07
C LYS A 150 12.11 -11.09 -2.01
N ILE A 151 12.61 -9.92 -2.38
CA ILE A 151 13.84 -9.81 -3.16
C ILE A 151 15.06 -10.11 -2.30
N THR A 152 16.09 -10.64 -2.92
CA THR A 152 17.39 -10.83 -2.31
C THR A 152 18.36 -9.70 -2.69
N PRO A 153 19.43 -9.44 -1.91
CA PRO A 153 20.48 -8.48 -2.26
C PRO A 153 21.07 -8.75 -3.65
N ALA A 154 21.30 -10.02 -4.00
CA ALA A 154 21.86 -10.40 -5.29
C ALA A 154 20.93 -10.10 -6.49
N GLN A 155 19.61 -10.29 -6.32
CA GLN A 155 18.62 -9.90 -7.32
C GLN A 155 18.59 -8.39 -7.51
N LEU A 156 18.60 -7.62 -6.39
CA LEU A 156 18.62 -6.17 -6.45
C LEU A 156 19.87 -5.67 -7.17
N GLU A 157 21.06 -6.10 -6.75
CA GLU A 157 22.35 -5.71 -7.37
C GLU A 157 22.37 -5.96 -8.87
N LYS A 158 21.89 -7.12 -9.31
CA LYS A 158 21.84 -7.50 -10.74
C LYS A 158 20.88 -6.61 -11.55
N THR A 159 19.87 -6.03 -10.91
CA THR A 159 18.81 -5.25 -11.58
C THR A 159 19.17 -3.77 -11.71
N ILE A 160 20.05 -3.27 -10.84
CA ILE A 160 20.44 -1.85 -10.85
C ILE A 160 21.19 -1.51 -12.14
N THR A 161 20.85 -0.37 -12.73
CA THR A 161 21.50 0.20 -13.93
C THR A 161 21.83 1.67 -13.65
N PRO A 162 22.64 2.33 -14.51
CA PRO A 162 22.86 3.78 -14.42
C PRO A 162 21.57 4.63 -14.56
N ARG A 163 20.47 4.05 -15.02
CA ARG A 163 19.17 4.72 -15.14
C ARG A 163 18.25 4.47 -13.95
N THR A 164 18.66 3.63 -13.01
CA THR A 164 17.85 3.36 -11.81
C THR A 164 17.69 4.63 -11.00
N LYS A 165 16.45 5.11 -10.94
CA LYS A 165 16.06 6.33 -10.23
C LYS A 165 15.50 6.05 -8.84
N ALA A 166 14.76 4.94 -8.70
CA ALA A 166 14.16 4.56 -7.42
C ALA A 166 13.93 3.05 -7.31
N LEU A 167 13.88 2.58 -6.06
CA LEU A 167 13.35 1.29 -5.63
C LEU A 167 12.06 1.52 -4.85
N ILE A 168 10.96 0.86 -5.20
CA ILE A 168 9.75 0.81 -4.39
C ILE A 168 9.81 -0.43 -3.50
N LEU A 169 9.81 -0.22 -2.19
CA LEU A 169 9.84 -1.28 -1.18
C LEU A 169 8.56 -1.21 -0.34
N ASN A 170 7.66 -2.18 -0.50
CA ASN A 170 6.40 -2.26 0.23
C ASN A 170 6.46 -3.38 1.27
N SER A 171 6.44 -3.03 2.55
CA SER A 171 6.47 -3.97 3.68
C SER A 171 5.60 -3.46 4.84
N PRO A 172 4.61 -4.26 5.27
CA PRO A 172 4.06 -5.48 4.65
C PRO A 172 3.52 -5.25 3.25
N CYS A 173 3.66 -6.27 2.39
CA CYS A 173 3.40 -6.16 0.95
C CYS A 173 1.92 -6.36 0.60
N ASN A 174 1.43 -5.57 -0.31
CA ASN A 174 0.22 -5.84 -1.09
C ASN A 174 0.67 -6.36 -2.48
N PRO A 175 0.37 -7.63 -2.91
CA PRO A 175 -0.73 -8.46 -2.42
C PRO A 175 -0.32 -9.66 -1.53
N THR A 176 0.94 -9.88 -1.24
CA THR A 176 1.41 -11.15 -0.65
C THR A 176 1.25 -11.24 0.87
N GLY A 177 1.11 -10.09 1.55
CA GLY A 177 1.11 -10.01 3.01
C GLY A 177 2.46 -10.34 3.64
N THR A 178 3.52 -10.41 2.86
CA THR A 178 4.87 -10.68 3.36
C THR A 178 5.50 -9.44 3.98
N SER A 179 6.35 -9.63 4.98
CA SER A 179 7.10 -8.55 5.63
C SER A 179 8.58 -8.89 5.66
N TYR A 180 9.42 -7.90 5.40
CA TYR A 180 10.86 -8.06 5.55
C TYR A 180 11.24 -8.03 7.04
N THR A 181 12.17 -8.90 7.42
CA THR A 181 12.83 -8.85 8.73
C THR A 181 13.89 -7.75 8.78
N THR A 182 14.34 -7.43 10.00
CA THR A 182 15.45 -6.46 10.20
C THR A 182 16.71 -6.87 9.44
N ASP A 183 17.07 -8.16 9.46
CA ASP A 183 18.29 -8.64 8.79
C ASP A 183 18.16 -8.59 7.27
N GLU A 184 17.00 -8.92 6.72
CA GLU A 184 16.72 -8.79 5.29
C GLU A 184 16.78 -7.33 4.83
N LEU A 185 16.13 -6.41 5.58
CA LEU A 185 16.21 -4.97 5.29
C LEU A 185 17.64 -4.45 5.39
N LYS A 186 18.42 -4.93 6.36
CA LYS A 186 19.83 -4.56 6.50
C LYS A 186 20.63 -4.99 5.28
N ALA A 187 20.44 -6.24 4.82
CA ALA A 187 21.12 -6.76 3.64
C ALA A 187 20.74 -6.00 2.35
N ILE A 188 19.46 -5.69 2.14
CA ILE A 188 18.99 -4.85 1.02
C ILE A 188 19.55 -3.43 1.16
N GLY A 189 19.54 -2.85 2.36
CA GLY A 189 20.05 -1.50 2.62
C GLY A 189 21.54 -1.37 2.33
N GLN A 190 22.34 -2.42 2.59
CA GLN A 190 23.78 -2.41 2.24
C GLN A 190 24.01 -2.33 0.73
N VAL A 191 23.18 -2.97 -0.08
CA VAL A 191 23.19 -2.80 -1.55
C VAL A 191 22.81 -1.35 -1.90
N CYS A 192 21.72 -0.84 -1.34
CA CYS A 192 21.29 0.53 -1.62
C CYS A 192 22.33 1.59 -1.28
N LEU A 193 23.17 1.37 -0.25
CA LEU A 193 24.25 2.31 0.11
C LEU A 193 25.33 2.44 -0.96
N GLN A 194 25.54 1.42 -1.81
CA GLN A 194 26.57 1.40 -2.85
C GLN A 194 26.12 2.14 -4.13
N HIS A 195 24.85 2.51 -4.24
CA HIS A 195 24.26 3.11 -5.44
C HIS A 195 23.54 4.41 -5.11
N ASP A 196 23.36 5.28 -6.12
CA ASP A 196 22.73 6.60 -5.94
C ASP A 196 21.31 6.61 -6.55
N PHE A 197 20.35 6.03 -5.84
CA PHE A 197 18.92 6.09 -6.16
C PHE A 197 18.08 6.31 -4.90
N LEU A 198 16.83 6.73 -5.06
CA LEU A 198 15.90 6.93 -3.97
C LEU A 198 15.19 5.63 -3.57
N ILE A 199 14.95 5.42 -2.29
CA ILE A 199 14.07 4.36 -1.80
C ILE A 199 12.69 4.96 -1.48
N ILE A 200 11.65 4.39 -2.05
CA ILE A 200 10.25 4.68 -1.73
C ILE A 200 9.77 3.53 -0.83
N SER A 201 9.78 3.76 0.49
CA SER A 201 9.32 2.79 1.48
C SER A 201 7.82 2.98 1.71
N ASP A 202 6.99 2.08 1.18
CA ASP A 202 5.54 2.10 1.41
C ASP A 202 5.19 1.26 2.62
N ASP A 203 5.01 1.92 3.75
CA ASP A 203 4.81 1.34 5.09
C ASP A 203 3.33 1.37 5.51
N ILE A 204 2.41 1.50 4.57
CA ILE A 204 0.97 1.71 4.85
C ILE A 204 0.34 0.63 5.73
N TYR A 205 0.96 -0.56 5.80
CA TYR A 205 0.52 -1.71 6.60
C TYR A 205 1.36 -1.94 7.86
N GLU A 206 2.23 -1.03 8.26
CA GLU A 206 3.21 -1.17 9.35
C GLU A 206 2.66 -1.71 10.68
N ARG A 207 1.38 -1.42 11.01
CA ARG A 207 0.73 -1.88 12.23
C ARG A 207 0.06 -3.25 12.08
N LEU A 208 -0.15 -3.71 10.87
CA LEU A 208 -0.79 -5.00 10.58
C LEU A 208 0.31 -6.06 10.42
N ILE A 209 0.86 -6.49 11.53
CA ILE A 209 1.93 -7.49 11.66
C ILE A 209 1.47 -8.57 12.63
N TYR A 210 1.80 -9.82 12.35
CA TYR A 210 1.35 -11.01 13.05
C TYR A 210 2.51 -11.87 13.56
N ASP A 211 2.18 -12.90 14.36
CA ASP A 211 3.12 -13.94 14.85
C ASP A 211 4.31 -13.34 15.62
N ASP A 212 4.07 -12.37 16.52
CA ASP A 212 5.10 -11.69 17.33
C ASP A 212 6.23 -11.01 16.53
N LEU A 213 6.07 -10.88 15.21
CA LEU A 213 7.00 -10.13 14.39
C LEU A 213 6.94 -8.64 14.75
N ARG A 214 8.08 -7.99 14.65
CA ARG A 214 8.18 -6.54 14.80
C ARG A 214 8.39 -5.91 13.44
N PHE A 215 7.57 -4.91 13.14
CA PHE A 215 7.78 -4.09 11.96
C PHE A 215 9.15 -3.39 12.07
N ALA A 216 9.86 -3.36 10.97
CA ALA A 216 11.09 -2.59 10.82
C ALA A 216 10.97 -1.71 9.57
N ASN A 217 11.33 -0.44 9.71
CA ASN A 217 11.48 0.49 8.60
C ASN A 217 12.93 0.46 8.12
N ILE A 218 13.17 0.58 6.81
CA ILE A 218 14.52 0.53 6.25
C ILE A 218 15.44 1.64 6.79
N VAL A 219 14.90 2.83 7.06
CA VAL A 219 15.66 3.95 7.66
C VAL A 219 16.03 3.67 9.11
N GLN A 220 15.16 2.98 9.86
CA GLN A 220 15.44 2.55 11.22
C GLN A 220 16.59 1.54 11.26
N VAL A 221 16.64 0.64 10.28
CA VAL A 221 17.63 -0.44 10.20
C VAL A 221 18.96 0.05 9.63
N VAL A 222 18.91 0.97 8.66
CA VAL A 222 20.09 1.56 7.98
C VAL A 222 19.91 3.09 7.95
N PRO A 223 20.25 3.80 9.06
CA PRO A 223 19.99 5.23 9.20
C PRO A 223 20.68 6.11 8.15
N GLU A 224 21.78 5.64 7.59
CA GLU A 224 22.52 6.33 6.53
C GLU A 224 21.69 6.54 5.26
N LEU A 225 20.65 5.72 5.06
CA LEU A 225 19.73 5.85 3.94
C LEU A 225 18.68 6.96 4.12
N LYS A 226 18.58 7.61 5.31
CA LYS A 226 17.55 8.62 5.58
C LYS A 226 17.49 9.72 4.51
N ALA A 227 18.64 10.22 4.10
CA ALA A 227 18.74 11.29 3.09
C ALA A 227 18.29 10.86 1.68
N ARG A 228 18.13 9.56 1.44
CA ARG A 228 17.72 8.95 0.15
C ARG A 228 16.51 8.02 0.29
N THR A 229 15.70 8.20 1.34
CA THR A 229 14.48 7.44 1.54
C THR A 229 13.30 8.37 1.74
N VAL A 230 12.20 8.07 1.08
CA VAL A 230 10.90 8.64 1.40
C VAL A 230 10.00 7.54 1.95
N VAL A 231 9.56 7.71 3.19
CA VAL A 231 8.61 6.82 3.84
C VAL A 231 7.20 7.30 3.52
N VAL A 232 6.39 6.45 2.91
CA VAL A 232 4.98 6.70 2.60
C VAL A 232 4.11 5.92 3.57
N ASN A 233 3.15 6.60 4.17
CA ASN A 233 2.22 5.99 5.12
C ASN A 233 0.87 6.73 5.10
N GLY A 234 -0.04 6.38 5.99
CA GLY A 234 -1.35 7.03 6.11
C GLY A 234 -2.24 6.39 7.15
N VAL A 235 -3.43 6.93 7.28
CA VAL A 235 -4.41 6.46 8.28
C VAL A 235 -5.37 5.40 7.74
N SER A 236 -5.34 5.14 6.44
CA SER A 236 -6.34 4.32 5.73
C SER A 236 -6.48 2.91 6.29
N LYS A 237 -5.35 2.23 6.60
CA LYS A 237 -5.34 0.80 6.93
C LYS A 237 -5.34 0.58 8.44
N THR A 238 -4.42 1.20 9.14
CA THR A 238 -4.29 1.09 10.60
C THR A 238 -5.55 1.53 11.34
N TYR A 239 -6.25 2.55 10.85
CA TYR A 239 -7.38 3.17 11.55
C TYR A 239 -8.73 2.98 10.85
N ALA A 240 -8.83 2.06 9.89
CA ALA A 240 -10.04 1.86 9.10
C ALA A 240 -10.61 3.18 8.53
N MET A 241 -9.74 3.99 7.93
CA MET A 241 -10.03 5.33 7.43
C MET A 241 -9.85 5.45 5.90
N THR A 242 -10.16 4.41 5.14
CA THR A 242 -9.94 4.41 3.68
C THR A 242 -10.70 5.54 2.98
N GLY A 243 -11.92 5.83 3.40
CA GLY A 243 -12.79 6.88 2.86
C GLY A 243 -12.40 8.32 3.27
N TRP A 244 -11.60 8.51 4.33
CA TRP A 244 -11.17 9.82 4.80
C TRP A 244 -10.09 10.46 3.95
N ARG A 245 -9.38 9.69 3.15
CA ARG A 245 -8.40 10.13 2.17
C ARG A 245 -7.24 10.95 2.76
N ILE A 246 -6.58 10.44 3.80
CA ILE A 246 -5.35 11.03 4.37
C ILE A 246 -4.20 10.03 4.29
N GLY A 247 -3.12 10.46 3.62
CA GLY A 247 -1.81 9.83 3.59
C GLY A 247 -0.74 10.89 3.71
N TYR A 248 0.48 10.46 3.96
CA TYR A 248 1.62 11.35 4.10
C TYR A 248 2.90 10.70 3.62
N ALA A 249 3.89 11.54 3.34
CA ALA A 249 5.25 11.13 3.05
C ALA A 249 6.21 11.86 4.00
N CYS A 250 7.24 11.15 4.47
CA CYS A 250 8.34 11.69 5.27
C CYS A 250 9.65 11.42 4.54
N GLY A 251 10.45 12.45 4.22
CA GLY A 251 11.67 12.26 3.44
C GLY A 251 12.41 13.57 3.18
N PRO A 252 13.33 13.57 2.20
CA PRO A 252 14.15 14.74 1.90
C PRO A 252 13.31 15.99 1.66
N LYS A 253 13.65 17.08 2.31
CA LYS A 253 12.95 18.37 2.26
C LYS A 253 12.71 18.87 0.84
N GLU A 254 13.68 18.72 -0.03
CA GLU A 254 13.57 19.13 -1.43
C GLU A 254 12.45 18.37 -2.15
N LEU A 255 12.37 17.03 -1.95
CA LEU A 255 11.31 16.20 -2.53
C LEU A 255 9.94 16.56 -1.94
N MET A 256 9.85 16.78 -0.62
CA MET A 256 8.58 17.20 0.02
C MET A 256 8.10 18.54 -0.51
N GLY A 257 9.01 19.49 -0.75
CA GLY A 257 8.70 20.76 -1.42
C GLY A 257 8.19 20.58 -2.85
N ALA A 258 8.85 19.73 -3.64
CA ALA A 258 8.44 19.42 -5.00
C ALA A 258 7.06 18.74 -5.05
N MET A 259 6.79 17.75 -4.17
CA MET A 259 5.48 17.11 -4.04
C MET A 259 4.39 18.12 -3.68
N THR A 260 4.65 19.03 -2.74
CA THR A 260 3.70 20.08 -2.35
C THR A 260 3.41 21.04 -3.51
N LYS A 261 4.44 21.37 -4.31
CA LYS A 261 4.29 22.17 -5.52
C LYS A 261 3.39 21.48 -6.55
N MET A 262 3.61 20.18 -6.80
CA MET A 262 2.76 19.39 -7.71
C MET A 262 1.31 19.31 -7.19
N GLN A 263 1.14 19.06 -5.90
CA GLN A 263 -0.17 18.99 -5.27
C GLN A 263 -0.94 20.30 -5.34
N SER A 264 -0.26 21.47 -5.27
CA SER A 264 -0.89 22.78 -5.39
C SER A 264 -1.56 23.02 -6.75
N GLN A 265 -1.13 22.29 -7.79
CA GLN A 265 -1.67 22.38 -9.15
C GLN A 265 -2.67 21.26 -9.48
N SER A 266 -2.96 20.37 -8.52
CA SER A 266 -3.89 19.25 -8.71
C SER A 266 -5.06 19.31 -7.73
N THR A 267 -4.88 18.88 -6.48
CA THR A 267 -5.95 18.76 -5.48
C THR A 267 -5.97 19.88 -4.44
N SER A 268 -4.94 20.75 -4.40
CA SER A 268 -4.70 21.64 -3.27
C SER A 268 -4.48 20.85 -1.96
N ASN A 269 -4.89 21.34 -0.79
CA ASN A 269 -4.75 20.63 0.47
C ASN A 269 -5.68 19.41 0.56
N ALA A 270 -5.26 18.38 1.29
CA ALA A 270 -6.16 17.30 1.70
C ALA A 270 -7.28 17.85 2.62
N THR A 271 -8.41 17.15 2.67
CA THR A 271 -9.62 17.56 3.40
C THR A 271 -9.31 17.97 4.84
N SER A 272 -9.64 19.20 5.22
CA SER A 272 -9.32 19.79 6.52
C SER A 272 -9.88 18.99 7.70
N ILE A 273 -11.16 18.60 7.61
CA ILE A 273 -11.86 17.79 8.62
C ILE A 273 -11.15 16.44 8.82
N ALA A 274 -10.78 15.78 7.72
CA ALA A 274 -10.08 14.51 7.77
C ALA A 274 -8.67 14.65 8.38
N GLN A 275 -7.99 15.78 8.18
CA GLN A 275 -6.71 16.05 8.84
C GLN A 275 -6.87 16.14 10.37
N LYS A 276 -7.91 16.83 10.87
CA LYS A 276 -8.20 16.88 12.32
C LYS A 276 -8.52 15.50 12.90
N ALA A 277 -9.32 14.70 12.20
CA ALA A 277 -9.58 13.33 12.61
C ALA A 277 -8.30 12.48 12.62
N SER A 278 -7.37 12.73 11.70
CA SER A 278 -6.09 12.03 11.63
C SER A 278 -5.14 12.41 12.76
N VAL A 279 -5.19 13.63 13.28
CA VAL A 279 -4.46 14.01 14.51
C VAL A 279 -4.90 13.13 15.69
N GLU A 280 -6.20 12.94 15.85
CA GLU A 280 -6.74 12.04 16.88
C GLU A 280 -6.34 10.58 16.62
N ALA A 281 -6.38 10.13 15.38
CA ALA A 281 -5.95 8.77 15.03
C ALA A 281 -4.50 8.49 15.44
N LEU A 282 -3.59 9.45 15.25
CA LEU A 282 -2.15 9.28 15.55
C LEU A 282 -1.83 9.46 17.04
N ASN A 283 -2.54 10.33 17.75
CA ASN A 283 -2.26 10.72 19.14
C ASN A 283 -3.20 10.10 20.18
N GLY A 284 -4.40 9.69 19.77
CA GLY A 284 -5.41 9.12 20.65
C GLY A 284 -5.17 7.67 21.03
N SER A 285 -6.17 7.05 21.70
CA SER A 285 -6.12 5.63 22.08
C SER A 285 -5.91 4.74 20.88
N GLN A 286 -5.04 3.73 21.04
CA GLN A 286 -4.76 2.70 20.05
C GLN A 286 -5.48 1.37 20.33
N ASP A 287 -6.38 1.30 21.29
CA ASP A 287 -7.06 0.07 21.73
C ASP A 287 -7.90 -0.56 20.61
N ALA A 288 -8.59 0.28 19.81
CA ALA A 288 -9.33 -0.19 18.63
C ALA A 288 -8.41 -0.81 17.59
N VAL A 289 -7.23 -0.23 17.37
CA VAL A 289 -6.21 -0.78 16.45
C VAL A 289 -5.73 -2.14 16.95
N ALA A 290 -5.40 -2.26 18.24
CA ALA A 290 -4.97 -3.53 18.82
C ALA A 290 -6.05 -4.62 18.65
N SER A 291 -7.33 -4.27 18.90
CA SER A 291 -8.46 -5.21 18.71
C SER A 291 -8.64 -5.65 17.26
N MET A 292 -8.50 -4.74 16.30
CA MET A 292 -8.55 -5.06 14.86
C MET A 292 -7.40 -5.99 14.44
N ILE A 293 -6.20 -5.78 14.95
CA ILE A 293 -5.03 -6.63 14.63
C ILE A 293 -5.28 -8.07 15.07
N VAL A 294 -5.75 -8.27 16.31
CA VAL A 294 -6.10 -9.60 16.83
C VAL A 294 -7.11 -10.32 15.95
N GLU A 295 -8.13 -9.59 15.48
CA GLU A 295 -9.15 -10.17 14.61
C GLU A 295 -8.60 -10.48 13.20
N PHE A 296 -7.79 -9.60 12.62
CA PHE A 296 -7.14 -9.88 11.33
C PHE A 296 -6.20 -11.09 11.40
N GLU A 297 -5.47 -11.26 12.50
CA GLU A 297 -4.61 -12.42 12.68
C GLU A 297 -5.40 -13.73 12.75
N LYS A 298 -6.54 -13.75 13.46
CA LYS A 298 -7.45 -14.90 13.47
C LYS A 298 -7.96 -15.23 12.06
N ARG A 299 -8.42 -14.23 11.32
CA ARG A 299 -8.91 -14.39 9.95
C ARG A 299 -7.82 -14.88 9.01
N ARG A 300 -6.60 -14.34 9.10
CA ARG A 300 -5.45 -14.80 8.35
C ARG A 300 -5.17 -16.27 8.62
N THR A 301 -5.11 -16.68 9.88
CA THR A 301 -4.84 -18.07 10.27
C THR A 301 -5.91 -18.99 9.71
N TYR A 302 -7.19 -18.68 9.91
CA TYR A 302 -8.31 -19.46 9.40
C TYR A 302 -8.28 -19.62 7.88
N ILE A 303 -8.13 -18.51 7.13
CA ILE A 303 -8.19 -18.58 5.66
C ILE A 303 -6.99 -19.34 5.07
N VAL A 304 -5.78 -19.21 5.64
CA VAL A 304 -4.60 -19.95 5.20
C VAL A 304 -4.76 -21.44 5.44
N GLU A 305 -5.26 -21.86 6.61
CA GLU A 305 -5.57 -23.25 6.91
C GLU A 305 -6.59 -23.83 5.93
N ARG A 306 -7.68 -23.08 5.66
CA ARG A 306 -8.74 -23.52 4.72
C ARG A 306 -8.24 -23.65 3.29
N LEU A 307 -7.41 -22.72 2.82
CA LEU A 307 -6.82 -22.78 1.49
C LEU A 307 -5.86 -23.95 1.34
N ASN A 308 -4.98 -24.18 2.32
CA ASN A 308 -4.03 -25.31 2.31
C ASN A 308 -4.71 -26.68 2.47
N ALA A 309 -5.94 -26.74 2.97
CA ALA A 309 -6.73 -27.96 3.01
C ALA A 309 -7.39 -28.31 1.66
N MET A 310 -7.35 -27.40 0.67
CA MET A 310 -7.95 -27.64 -0.65
C MET A 310 -6.95 -28.39 -1.56
N PRO A 311 -7.37 -29.51 -2.21
CA PRO A 311 -6.49 -30.24 -3.13
C PRO A 311 -5.99 -29.37 -4.30
N GLY A 312 -4.67 -29.29 -4.44
CA GLY A 312 -4.04 -28.53 -5.53
C GLY A 312 -3.92 -27.02 -5.27
N VAL A 313 -4.13 -26.59 -4.03
CA VAL A 313 -3.94 -25.19 -3.60
C VAL A 313 -2.87 -25.14 -2.52
N THR A 314 -1.93 -24.21 -2.63
CA THR A 314 -1.00 -23.84 -1.57
C THR A 314 -1.14 -22.36 -1.25
N CYS A 315 -0.95 -21.98 0.00
CA CYS A 315 -1.01 -20.60 0.44
C CYS A 315 0.08 -20.33 1.46
N PHE A 316 0.99 -19.43 1.11
CA PHE A 316 1.98 -18.92 2.03
C PHE A 316 1.29 -18.23 3.23
N LYS A 317 1.77 -18.51 4.44
CA LYS A 317 1.26 -17.87 5.65
C LYS A 317 1.79 -16.44 5.69
N SER A 318 0.95 -15.46 5.33
CA SER A 318 1.30 -14.05 5.33
C SER A 318 1.67 -13.58 6.75
N THR A 319 2.67 -12.70 6.84
CA THR A 319 3.21 -12.19 8.10
C THR A 319 2.70 -10.80 8.46
N GLY A 320 1.96 -10.18 7.53
CA GLY A 320 1.35 -8.86 7.74
C GLY A 320 0.26 -8.53 6.73
N ALA A 321 -0.25 -7.31 6.78
CA ALA A 321 -1.40 -6.82 6.04
C ALA A 321 -2.66 -7.67 6.27
N PHE A 322 -3.65 -7.61 5.41
CA PHE A 322 -4.85 -8.46 5.48
C PHE A 322 -5.09 -9.20 4.16
N TYR A 323 -3.99 -9.57 3.49
CA TYR A 323 -4.01 -10.31 2.23
C TYR A 323 -3.49 -11.73 2.42
N VAL A 324 -4.00 -12.63 1.58
CA VAL A 324 -3.41 -13.93 1.31
C VAL A 324 -3.19 -14.05 -0.20
N PHE A 325 -2.13 -14.74 -0.60
CA PHE A 325 -1.74 -14.90 -2.00
C PHE A 325 -1.60 -16.39 -2.35
N PRO A 326 -2.74 -17.08 -2.55
CA PRO A 326 -2.75 -18.51 -2.78
C PRO A 326 -2.31 -18.87 -4.19
N ASN A 327 -1.60 -20.00 -4.31
CA ASN A 327 -1.19 -20.61 -5.55
C ASN A 327 -2.22 -21.67 -5.96
N PHE A 328 -2.87 -21.45 -7.10
CA PHE A 328 -3.87 -22.35 -7.69
C PHE A 328 -3.33 -23.19 -8.84
N SER A 329 -2.01 -23.23 -9.09
CA SER A 329 -1.45 -23.95 -10.24
C SER A 329 -1.80 -25.44 -10.25
N GLY A 330 -2.00 -26.07 -9.10
CA GLY A 330 -2.42 -27.47 -9.00
C GLY A 330 -3.86 -27.77 -9.47
N VAL A 331 -4.64 -26.73 -9.81
CA VAL A 331 -5.98 -26.90 -10.42
C VAL A 331 -5.99 -26.63 -11.92
N TYR A 332 -4.88 -26.15 -12.50
CA TYR A 332 -4.79 -25.92 -13.94
C TYR A 332 -4.86 -27.26 -14.71
N GLY A 333 -5.40 -27.20 -15.92
CA GLY A 333 -5.68 -28.38 -16.74
C GLY A 333 -6.97 -29.13 -16.36
N LYS A 334 -7.61 -28.79 -15.23
CA LYS A 334 -8.93 -29.34 -14.87
C LYS A 334 -10.03 -28.58 -15.62
N SER A 335 -11.07 -29.33 -16.00
CA SER A 335 -12.22 -28.74 -16.67
C SER A 335 -13.38 -28.57 -15.69
N PHE A 336 -14.09 -27.48 -15.82
CA PHE A 336 -15.36 -27.23 -15.14
C PHE A 336 -16.35 -26.61 -16.12
N ASN A 337 -17.58 -27.14 -16.19
CA ASN A 337 -18.59 -26.76 -17.17
C ASN A 337 -18.03 -26.71 -18.61
N SER A 338 -17.24 -27.71 -19.00
CA SER A 338 -16.60 -27.85 -20.31
C SER A 338 -15.52 -26.78 -20.62
N LYS A 339 -15.16 -25.90 -19.68
CA LYS A 339 -14.08 -24.94 -19.82
C LYS A 339 -12.85 -25.44 -19.05
N VAL A 340 -11.71 -25.57 -19.71
CA VAL A 340 -10.42 -25.88 -19.10
C VAL A 340 -9.85 -24.59 -18.50
N ILE A 341 -9.35 -24.65 -17.27
CA ILE A 341 -8.71 -23.53 -16.58
C ILE A 341 -7.19 -23.67 -16.81
N SER A 342 -6.59 -22.72 -17.49
CA SER A 342 -5.18 -22.78 -17.89
C SER A 342 -4.27 -21.82 -17.10
N ASN A 343 -4.86 -20.80 -16.44
CA ASN A 343 -4.11 -19.77 -15.71
C ASN A 343 -4.96 -19.11 -14.61
N SER A 344 -4.31 -18.26 -13.80
CA SER A 344 -4.96 -17.57 -12.67
C SER A 344 -6.04 -16.59 -13.08
N THR A 345 -5.91 -15.93 -14.22
CA THR A 345 -6.91 -14.99 -14.73
C THR A 345 -8.19 -15.73 -15.09
N GLU A 346 -8.08 -16.82 -15.85
CA GLU A 346 -9.23 -17.66 -16.19
C GLU A 346 -9.88 -18.26 -14.96
N PHE A 347 -9.08 -18.67 -13.96
CA PHE A 347 -9.60 -19.15 -12.68
C PHE A 347 -10.42 -18.08 -11.96
N ALA A 348 -9.90 -16.84 -11.89
CA ALA A 348 -10.58 -15.73 -11.24
C ALA A 348 -11.88 -15.34 -11.95
N GLU A 349 -11.87 -15.29 -13.28
CA GLU A 349 -13.06 -15.02 -14.11
C GLU A 349 -14.13 -16.08 -13.91
N PHE A 350 -13.73 -17.34 -13.92
CA PHE A 350 -14.58 -18.48 -13.71
C PHE A 350 -15.28 -18.42 -12.34
N ARG A 351 -14.53 -18.19 -11.26
CA ARG A 351 -15.08 -18.03 -9.90
C ARG A 351 -16.06 -16.87 -9.79
N GLY A 352 -15.86 -15.78 -10.53
CA GLY A 352 -16.77 -14.65 -10.60
C GLY A 352 -18.10 -14.93 -11.34
N THR A 353 -18.26 -16.11 -11.95
CA THR A 353 -19.48 -16.52 -12.67
C THR A 353 -20.29 -17.60 -11.96
N LEU A 354 -19.79 -18.18 -10.86
CA LEU A 354 -20.51 -19.21 -10.09
C LEU A 354 -21.60 -18.60 -9.21
N PRO A 355 -22.83 -19.16 -9.21
CA PRO A 355 -23.85 -18.79 -8.23
C PRO A 355 -23.39 -19.20 -6.80
N GLY A 356 -23.71 -18.37 -5.80
CA GLY A 356 -23.18 -18.45 -4.43
C GLY A 356 -23.39 -19.77 -3.67
N ARG A 357 -24.17 -20.71 -4.18
CA ARG A 357 -24.40 -22.04 -3.56
C ARG A 357 -23.32 -23.07 -3.87
N GLU A 358 -22.48 -22.88 -4.88
CA GLU A 358 -21.45 -23.85 -5.27
C GLU A 358 -20.06 -23.53 -4.67
N MET A 359 -19.95 -22.51 -3.81
CA MET A 359 -18.71 -22.07 -3.15
C MET A 359 -18.62 -22.54 -1.68
N ARG A 360 -19.35 -23.59 -1.28
CA ARG A 360 -19.21 -24.18 0.06
C ARG A 360 -18.14 -25.26 0.12
#